data_d5cac8828d90f6f18f0d3e735feeca43
#
_entry.id   d5cac8828d90f6f18f0d3e735feeca43
#
_cell.length_a   1.000
_cell.length_b   1.000
_cell.length_c   1.000
_cell.angle_alpha   90.00
_cell.angle_beta   90.00
_cell.angle_gamma   90.00
#
_symmetry.space_group_name_H-M   'P 1'
#
loop_
_entity.id
_entity.type
_entity.pdbx_description
1 polymer ?
#
loop_
_entity_poly.entity_id
_entity_poly.type
_entity_poly.pdbx_seq_one_letter_code
_entity_poly.pdbx_strand_id
1 'polypeptide(L)'
;MCIRDRSNSDALTGGYDAETDEAYYERYILRLQTPPTSGNQYHYRLWALEVTGVGGVQIYPLGHGDNTVDVVLIDVDGHPADGELVERVQTHIDPGSKGLGEGEAPIGAYCYVSGAEAVELTLSMTVQTLPDAEQEAVTAAVKAVVADYLKSIAFTQNYVSYARINAAILEADGVQDVSGLTVNGATANVAIRERQAAVLGEVSIRYGAGA
;
A
#
# COMPACT_ATOMS: atom_id res chain seq x y z
N MET A 1 -23.90 -10.87 -36.51
CA MET A 1 -23.84 -12.22 -35.90
C MET A 1 -23.94 -12.02 -34.41
N CYS A 2 -25.08 -12.31 -33.78
CA CYS A 2 -25.29 -12.15 -32.35
C CYS A 2 -24.68 -13.38 -31.64
N ILE A 3 -23.63 -13.19 -30.87
CA ILE A 3 -23.04 -14.23 -30.02
C ILE A 3 -23.93 -14.34 -28.76
N ARG A 4 -25.02 -15.10 -28.84
CA ARG A 4 -25.93 -15.36 -27.70
C ARG A 4 -25.77 -16.73 -27.06
N ASP A 5 -24.81 -17.49 -27.51
CA ASP A 5 -24.63 -18.91 -27.17
C ASP A 5 -23.42 -19.20 -26.29
N ARG A 6 -22.79 -18.17 -25.71
CA ARG A 6 -21.69 -18.34 -24.74
C ARG A 6 -22.17 -18.04 -23.34
N SER A 7 -22.06 -19.00 -22.47
CA SER A 7 -22.27 -18.87 -21.02
C SER A 7 -21.05 -19.40 -20.28
N ASN A 8 -20.65 -18.72 -19.20
CA ASN A 8 -19.69 -19.27 -18.26
C ASN A 8 -20.40 -20.21 -17.30
N SER A 9 -19.90 -21.42 -17.14
CA SER A 9 -20.39 -22.37 -16.16
C SER A 9 -20.01 -21.99 -14.73
N ASP A 10 -18.92 -21.28 -14.57
CA ASP A 10 -18.36 -20.89 -13.27
C ASP A 10 -18.35 -19.37 -13.12
N ALA A 11 -18.38 -18.90 -11.87
CA ALA A 11 -18.24 -17.49 -11.55
C ALA A 11 -16.87 -16.98 -11.97
N LEU A 12 -16.82 -15.78 -12.55
CA LEU A 12 -15.57 -15.10 -12.83
C LEU A 12 -14.94 -14.68 -11.51
N THR A 13 -13.65 -14.98 -11.32
CA THR A 13 -12.85 -14.61 -10.16
C THR A 13 -11.70 -13.68 -10.56
N GLY A 14 -11.13 -12.94 -9.61
CA GLY A 14 -9.99 -12.05 -9.89
C GLY A 14 -10.39 -10.73 -10.54
N GLY A 15 -11.65 -10.33 -10.46
CA GLY A 15 -12.07 -8.97 -10.81
C GLY A 15 -11.71 -7.99 -9.69
N TYR A 16 -11.40 -6.76 -10.09
CA TYR A 16 -11.21 -5.63 -9.17
C TYR A 16 -12.38 -4.67 -9.32
N ASP A 17 -12.68 -3.91 -8.27
CA ASP A 17 -13.66 -2.84 -8.34
C ASP A 17 -13.26 -1.78 -9.37
N ALA A 18 -14.23 -1.06 -9.89
CA ALA A 18 -13.99 0.05 -10.79
C ALA A 18 -13.15 1.12 -10.07
N GLU A 19 -12.18 1.70 -10.79
CA GLU A 19 -11.43 2.86 -10.30
C GLU A 19 -12.40 4.00 -9.94
N THR A 20 -12.16 4.65 -8.79
CA THR A 20 -12.96 5.81 -8.40
C THR A 20 -12.63 7.04 -9.27
N ASP A 21 -13.56 7.99 -9.39
CA ASP A 21 -13.33 9.23 -10.14
C ASP A 21 -12.14 10.03 -9.57
N GLU A 22 -11.93 9.99 -8.25
CA GLU A 22 -10.79 10.63 -7.58
C GLU A 22 -9.46 9.99 -7.98
N ALA A 23 -9.35 8.66 -7.92
CA ALA A 23 -8.15 7.94 -8.34
C ALA A 23 -7.84 8.15 -9.82
N TYR A 24 -8.87 8.14 -10.67
CA TYR A 24 -8.74 8.45 -12.09
C TYR A 24 -8.26 9.89 -12.33
N TYR A 25 -8.82 10.86 -11.60
CA TYR A 25 -8.43 12.26 -11.70
C TYR A 25 -6.98 12.48 -11.23
N GLU A 26 -6.56 11.88 -10.12
CA GLU A 26 -5.18 11.94 -9.64
C GLU A 26 -4.20 11.37 -10.68
N ARG A 27 -4.53 10.23 -11.27
CA ARG A 27 -3.73 9.62 -12.33
C ARG A 27 -3.66 10.49 -13.59
N TYR A 28 -4.77 11.14 -13.96
CA TYR A 28 -4.83 12.09 -15.08
C TYR A 28 -3.92 13.30 -14.81
N ILE A 29 -4.04 13.92 -13.64
CA ILE A 29 -3.21 15.07 -13.23
C ILE A 29 -1.73 14.68 -13.17
N LEU A 30 -1.41 13.52 -12.60
CA LEU A 30 -0.04 13.01 -12.58
C LEU A 30 0.53 12.92 -14.00
N ARG A 31 -0.24 12.40 -14.96
CA ARG A 31 0.19 12.29 -16.35
C ARG A 31 0.43 13.64 -17.02
N LEU A 32 -0.36 14.66 -16.67
CA LEU A 32 -0.18 16.02 -17.19
C LEU A 32 1.03 16.73 -16.59
N GLN A 33 1.25 16.59 -15.29
CA GLN A 33 2.33 17.27 -14.57
C GLN A 33 3.71 16.59 -14.76
N THR A 34 3.69 15.30 -15.00
CA THR A 34 4.90 14.47 -15.11
C THR A 34 4.87 13.69 -16.42
N PRO A 35 5.13 14.33 -17.58
CA PRO A 35 5.03 13.65 -18.86
C PRO A 35 6.02 12.48 -18.92
N PRO A 36 5.52 11.25 -19.06
CA PRO A 36 6.37 10.08 -19.22
C PRO A 36 7.03 10.14 -20.59
N THR A 37 8.35 10.14 -20.64
CA THR A 37 9.12 10.18 -21.89
C THR A 37 10.36 9.31 -21.79
N SER A 38 10.64 8.53 -22.83
CA SER A 38 11.93 7.87 -23.06
C SER A 38 12.50 7.08 -21.88
N GLY A 39 11.65 6.44 -21.08
CA GLY A 39 12.11 5.63 -19.94
C GLY A 39 12.59 6.47 -18.75
N ASN A 40 12.03 7.66 -18.52
CA ASN A 40 12.30 8.42 -17.30
C ASN A 40 11.61 7.77 -16.08
N GLN A 41 11.89 8.24 -14.85
CA GLN A 41 11.32 7.68 -13.63
C GLN A 41 9.78 7.68 -13.62
N TYR A 42 9.13 8.66 -14.27
CA TYR A 42 7.68 8.76 -14.37
C TYR A 42 7.11 7.70 -15.31
N HIS A 43 7.86 7.33 -16.34
CA HIS A 43 7.49 6.26 -17.27
C HIS A 43 7.52 4.90 -16.57
N TYR A 44 8.58 4.58 -15.81
CA TYR A 44 8.64 3.35 -15.00
C TYR A 44 7.53 3.29 -13.97
N ARG A 45 7.22 4.42 -13.33
CA ARG A 45 6.09 4.51 -12.39
C ARG A 45 4.76 4.21 -13.08
N LEU A 46 4.56 4.75 -14.29
CA LEU A 46 3.33 4.53 -15.04
C LEU A 46 3.17 3.07 -15.43
N TRP A 47 4.21 2.46 -16.00
CA TRP A 47 4.20 1.05 -16.37
C TRP A 47 3.91 0.13 -15.19
N ALA A 48 4.50 0.40 -14.03
CA ALA A 48 4.20 -0.38 -12.84
C ALA A 48 2.74 -0.21 -12.39
N LEU A 49 2.16 1.00 -12.46
CA LEU A 49 0.77 1.28 -12.09
C LEU A 49 -0.26 0.74 -13.11
N GLU A 50 0.16 0.36 -14.32
CA GLU A 50 -0.70 -0.31 -15.31
C GLU A 50 -1.00 -1.77 -14.91
N VAL A 51 -0.15 -2.36 -14.05
CA VAL A 51 -0.35 -3.72 -13.56
C VAL A 51 -1.36 -3.71 -12.41
N THR A 52 -2.49 -4.36 -12.62
CA THR A 52 -3.56 -4.45 -11.63
C THR A 52 -3.07 -5.07 -10.32
N GLY A 53 -3.40 -4.41 -9.20
CA GLY A 53 -2.96 -4.79 -7.86
C GLY A 53 -1.83 -3.92 -7.31
N VAL A 54 -1.19 -3.09 -8.13
CA VAL A 54 -0.21 -2.11 -7.67
C VAL A 54 -0.93 -0.88 -7.12
N GLY A 55 -0.71 -0.58 -5.83
CA GLY A 55 -1.27 0.60 -5.16
C GLY A 55 -0.30 1.78 -5.09
N GLY A 56 1.02 1.52 -5.12
CA GLY A 56 2.02 2.58 -5.09
C GLY A 56 3.39 2.10 -5.55
N VAL A 57 4.18 3.05 -6.05
CA VAL A 57 5.49 2.77 -6.67
C VAL A 57 6.51 3.82 -6.29
N GLN A 58 7.69 3.38 -5.91
CA GLN A 58 8.88 4.22 -5.81
C GLN A 58 9.95 3.75 -6.80
N ILE A 59 10.61 4.70 -7.45
CA ILE A 59 11.63 4.43 -8.46
C ILE A 59 12.99 4.93 -7.95
N TYR A 60 13.97 4.04 -7.96
CA TYR A 60 15.35 4.35 -7.56
C TYR A 60 16.30 4.08 -8.72
N PRO A 61 16.79 5.14 -9.37
CA PRO A 61 17.80 4.99 -10.43
C PRO A 61 19.12 4.52 -9.84
N LEU A 62 19.85 3.70 -10.61
CA LEU A 62 21.20 3.23 -10.30
C LEU A 62 21.35 2.41 -9.02
N GLY A 63 20.27 1.78 -8.53
CA GLY A 63 20.28 1.03 -7.28
C GLY A 63 21.20 -0.20 -7.29
N HIS A 64 21.42 -0.79 -8.47
CA HIS A 64 22.32 -1.93 -8.69
C HIS A 64 23.54 -1.57 -9.59
N GLY A 65 23.81 -0.28 -9.78
CA GLY A 65 24.91 0.22 -10.63
C GLY A 65 24.41 0.84 -11.94
N ASP A 66 25.31 1.01 -12.88
CA ASP A 66 25.03 1.70 -14.15
C ASP A 66 23.91 0.99 -14.94
N ASN A 67 23.07 1.79 -15.60
CA ASN A 67 21.94 1.34 -16.42
C ASN A 67 20.87 0.53 -15.66
N THR A 68 20.81 0.62 -14.33
CA THR A 68 19.81 -0.08 -13.53
C THR A 68 18.73 0.85 -12.99
N VAL A 69 17.51 0.32 -12.85
CA VAL A 69 16.38 1.00 -12.24
C VAL A 69 15.72 0.04 -11.27
N ASP A 70 15.60 0.43 -10.00
CA ASP A 70 14.84 -0.33 -9.01
C ASP A 70 13.43 0.22 -8.93
N VAL A 71 12.47 -0.68 -8.97
CA VAL A 71 11.03 -0.41 -8.83
C VAL A 71 10.54 -1.09 -7.56
N VAL A 72 10.17 -0.28 -6.56
CA VAL A 72 9.70 -0.78 -5.26
C VAL A 72 8.20 -0.58 -5.17
N LEU A 73 7.47 -1.63 -4.84
CA LEU A 73 6.02 -1.73 -4.94
C LEU A 73 5.35 -1.89 -3.58
N ILE A 74 4.16 -1.30 -3.47
CA ILE A 74 3.13 -1.69 -2.51
C ILE A 74 1.86 -2.08 -3.25
N ASP A 75 1.05 -2.92 -2.63
CA ASP A 75 -0.26 -3.32 -3.14
C ASP A 75 -1.33 -2.23 -2.93
N VAL A 76 -2.55 -2.51 -3.38
CA VAL A 76 -3.70 -1.58 -3.26
C VAL A 76 -4.09 -1.28 -1.81
N ASP A 77 -3.68 -2.10 -0.85
CA ASP A 77 -3.93 -1.92 0.58
C ASP A 77 -2.77 -1.24 1.32
N GLY A 78 -1.72 -0.87 0.59
CA GLY A 78 -0.54 -0.20 1.14
C GLY A 78 0.47 -1.15 1.78
N HIS A 79 0.30 -2.46 1.62
CA HIS A 79 1.25 -3.46 2.07
C HIS A 79 2.38 -3.68 1.05
N PRO A 80 3.53 -4.19 1.48
CA PRO A 80 4.55 -4.64 0.54
C PRO A 80 3.98 -5.62 -0.48
N ALA A 81 4.25 -5.40 -1.77
CA ALA A 81 3.81 -6.28 -2.84
C ALA A 81 4.34 -7.70 -2.62
N ASP A 82 3.49 -8.68 -2.82
CA ASP A 82 3.87 -10.08 -2.76
C ASP A 82 4.69 -10.52 -3.99
N GLY A 83 5.21 -11.75 -3.95
CA GLY A 83 6.05 -12.28 -5.02
C GLY A 83 5.32 -12.43 -6.35
N GLU A 84 4.01 -12.69 -6.35
CA GLU A 84 3.22 -12.82 -7.56
C GLU A 84 3.02 -11.47 -8.25
N LEU A 85 2.70 -10.43 -7.48
CA LEU A 85 2.56 -9.07 -8.00
C LEU A 85 3.90 -8.53 -8.52
N VAL A 86 4.99 -8.77 -7.77
CA VAL A 86 6.36 -8.42 -8.18
C VAL A 86 6.71 -9.06 -9.52
N GLU A 87 6.45 -10.35 -9.70
CA GLU A 87 6.75 -11.09 -10.95
C GLU A 87 5.93 -10.58 -12.13
N ARG A 88 4.66 -10.23 -11.92
CA ARG A 88 3.81 -9.65 -12.97
C ARG A 88 4.35 -8.30 -13.44
N VAL A 89 4.74 -7.42 -12.50
CA VAL A 89 5.32 -6.12 -12.83
C VAL A 89 6.70 -6.29 -13.48
N GLN A 90 7.53 -7.21 -12.97
CA GLN A 90 8.83 -7.52 -13.56
C GLN A 90 8.71 -7.97 -15.01
N THR A 91 7.77 -8.88 -15.28
CA THR A 91 7.52 -9.40 -16.64
C THR A 91 6.98 -8.31 -17.55
N HIS A 92 6.17 -7.38 -17.04
CA HIS A 92 5.62 -6.28 -17.82
C HIS A 92 6.71 -5.26 -18.21
N ILE A 93 7.58 -4.90 -17.26
CA ILE A 93 8.59 -3.83 -17.50
C ILE A 93 9.85 -4.39 -18.18
N ASP A 94 10.49 -5.40 -17.62
CA ASP A 94 11.74 -6.01 -18.13
C ASP A 94 11.77 -7.49 -17.76
N PRO A 95 11.33 -8.38 -18.64
CA PRO A 95 11.27 -9.82 -18.38
C PRO A 95 12.62 -10.39 -17.94
N GLY A 96 12.69 -10.82 -16.66
CA GLY A 96 13.88 -11.42 -16.06
C GLY A 96 15.06 -10.48 -15.89
N SER A 97 14.84 -9.16 -15.82
CA SER A 97 15.87 -8.12 -15.60
C SER A 97 17.05 -8.21 -16.58
N LYS A 98 16.76 -8.42 -17.87
CA LYS A 98 17.80 -8.66 -18.89
C LYS A 98 18.14 -7.45 -19.74
N GLY A 99 17.31 -6.39 -19.68
CA GLY A 99 17.52 -5.16 -20.48
C GLY A 99 17.45 -5.40 -22.00
N LEU A 100 16.71 -6.42 -22.45
CA LEU A 100 16.61 -6.78 -23.87
C LEU A 100 15.56 -5.95 -24.63
N GLY A 101 14.74 -5.15 -23.92
CA GLY A 101 13.64 -4.42 -24.52
C GLY A 101 12.49 -5.32 -24.99
N GLU A 102 12.28 -6.44 -24.32
CA GLU A 102 11.17 -7.37 -24.57
C GLU A 102 9.89 -6.95 -23.82
N GLY A 103 10.00 -6.06 -22.81
CA GLY A 103 8.91 -5.40 -22.12
C GLY A 103 8.85 -3.92 -22.45
N GLU A 104 8.37 -3.11 -21.51
CA GLU A 104 8.22 -1.65 -21.67
C GLU A 104 9.54 -0.89 -21.50
N ALA A 105 10.52 -1.47 -20.77
CA ALA A 105 11.81 -0.84 -20.53
C ALA A 105 12.65 -0.75 -21.81
N PRO A 106 13.36 0.35 -22.03
CA PRO A 106 14.23 0.51 -23.21
C PRO A 106 15.40 -0.48 -23.19
N ILE A 107 15.88 -0.86 -24.38
CA ILE A 107 17.05 -1.72 -24.55
C ILE A 107 18.24 -1.15 -23.79
N GLY A 108 18.90 -1.98 -22.99
CA GLY A 108 20.08 -1.61 -22.20
C GLY A 108 19.75 -1.06 -20.81
N ALA A 109 18.46 -0.92 -20.45
CA ALA A 109 18.02 -0.57 -19.10
C ALA A 109 17.59 -1.83 -18.36
N TYR A 110 18.27 -2.16 -17.27
CA TYR A 110 17.96 -3.30 -16.41
C TYR A 110 17.01 -2.86 -15.31
N CYS A 111 15.82 -3.45 -15.27
CA CYS A 111 14.83 -3.14 -14.23
C CYS A 111 14.78 -4.25 -13.18
N TYR A 112 14.84 -3.86 -11.91
CA TYR A 112 14.72 -4.76 -10.77
C TYR A 112 13.47 -4.37 -9.97
N VAL A 113 12.48 -5.27 -9.94
CA VAL A 113 11.23 -5.05 -9.22
C VAL A 113 11.27 -5.79 -7.89
N SER A 114 10.84 -5.12 -6.82
CA SER A 114 10.72 -5.71 -5.48
C SER A 114 9.52 -5.16 -4.73
N GLY A 115 9.01 -5.91 -3.77
CA GLY A 115 8.11 -5.35 -2.75
C GLY A 115 8.87 -4.43 -1.80
N ALA A 116 8.15 -3.51 -1.14
CA ALA A 116 8.71 -2.71 -0.07
C ALA A 116 9.14 -3.59 1.11
N GLU A 117 10.04 -3.09 1.96
CA GLU A 117 10.33 -3.73 3.25
C GLU A 117 9.24 -3.38 4.26
N ALA A 118 8.65 -4.38 4.92
CA ALA A 118 7.65 -4.17 5.96
C ALA A 118 8.29 -3.58 7.23
N VAL A 119 7.69 -2.51 7.75
CA VAL A 119 7.93 -2.03 9.12
C VAL A 119 6.68 -2.35 9.94
N GLU A 120 6.72 -3.45 10.66
CA GLU A 120 5.60 -3.89 11.49
C GLU A 120 5.40 -2.97 12.69
N LEU A 121 4.15 -2.55 12.91
CA LEU A 121 3.74 -1.72 14.03
C LEU A 121 2.93 -2.55 15.01
N THR A 122 3.51 -2.76 16.19
CA THR A 122 2.80 -3.36 17.32
C THR A 122 2.15 -2.27 18.15
N LEU A 123 0.84 -2.37 18.35
CA LEU A 123 0.07 -1.44 19.16
C LEU A 123 -0.34 -2.07 20.49
N SER A 124 -0.21 -1.33 21.58
CA SER A 124 -0.76 -1.71 22.87
C SER A 124 -1.45 -0.50 23.50
N MET A 125 -2.69 -0.71 23.98
CA MET A 125 -3.52 0.37 24.53
C MET A 125 -4.58 -0.15 25.48
N THR A 126 -5.19 0.77 26.23
CA THR A 126 -6.41 0.53 26.97
C THR A 126 -7.54 1.35 26.34
N VAL A 127 -8.62 0.70 25.95
CA VAL A 127 -9.79 1.32 25.32
C VAL A 127 -10.97 1.30 26.31
N GLN A 128 -11.65 2.42 26.45
CA GLN A 128 -12.98 2.50 27.04
C GLN A 128 -14.01 2.48 25.89
N THR A 129 -14.98 1.58 25.99
CA THR A 129 -16.01 1.43 24.96
C THR A 129 -17.26 2.23 25.31
N LEU A 130 -17.99 2.64 24.29
CA LEU A 130 -19.34 3.15 24.47
C LEU A 130 -20.23 2.07 25.10
N PRO A 131 -21.30 2.45 25.85
CA PRO A 131 -22.29 1.51 26.32
C PRO A 131 -22.84 0.70 25.13
N ASP A 132 -23.01 -0.59 25.30
CA ASP A 132 -23.52 -1.53 24.29
C ASP A 132 -22.59 -1.84 23.10
N ALA A 133 -21.34 -1.32 23.07
CA ALA A 133 -20.37 -1.68 22.04
C ALA A 133 -19.72 -3.04 22.34
N GLU A 134 -19.75 -3.94 21.36
CA GLU A 134 -19.10 -5.23 21.47
C GLU A 134 -17.58 -5.11 21.27
N GLN A 135 -16.79 -5.71 22.17
CA GLN A 135 -15.33 -5.60 22.18
C GLN A 135 -14.69 -6.11 20.87
N GLU A 136 -15.27 -7.14 20.27
CA GLU A 136 -14.76 -7.68 19.00
C GLU A 136 -14.98 -6.70 17.85
N ALA A 137 -16.15 -6.06 17.79
CA ALA A 137 -16.46 -5.02 16.81
C ALA A 137 -15.54 -3.80 16.97
N VAL A 138 -15.31 -3.35 18.22
CA VAL A 138 -14.39 -2.27 18.52
C VAL A 138 -12.94 -2.61 18.11
N THR A 139 -12.50 -3.85 18.39
CA THR A 139 -11.18 -4.30 17.94
C THR A 139 -11.04 -4.23 16.42
N ALA A 140 -12.06 -4.67 15.68
CA ALA A 140 -12.07 -4.62 14.21
C ALA A 140 -12.06 -3.18 13.69
N ALA A 141 -12.89 -2.31 14.29
CA ALA A 141 -12.93 -0.88 13.94
C ALA A 141 -11.59 -0.19 14.16
N VAL A 142 -10.95 -0.41 15.32
CA VAL A 142 -9.60 0.13 15.61
C VAL A 142 -8.57 -0.34 14.59
N LYS A 143 -8.56 -1.63 14.24
CA LYS A 143 -7.65 -2.16 13.23
C LYS A 143 -7.89 -1.52 11.87
N ALA A 144 -9.15 -1.35 11.47
CA ALA A 144 -9.51 -0.76 10.18
C ALA A 144 -9.04 0.70 10.07
N VAL A 145 -9.35 1.56 11.04
CA VAL A 145 -8.94 2.98 10.99
C VAL A 145 -7.42 3.16 11.02
N VAL A 146 -6.69 2.29 11.73
CA VAL A 146 -5.23 2.32 11.71
C VAL A 146 -4.68 1.85 10.36
N ALA A 147 -5.23 0.77 9.80
CA ALA A 147 -4.83 0.29 8.48
C ALA A 147 -5.07 1.35 7.39
N ASP A 148 -6.22 2.02 7.41
CA ASP A 148 -6.54 3.12 6.48
C ASP A 148 -5.57 4.30 6.64
N TYR A 149 -5.22 4.65 7.88
CA TYR A 149 -4.19 5.66 8.11
C TYR A 149 -2.83 5.24 7.52
N LEU A 150 -2.36 4.02 7.78
CA LEU A 150 -1.08 3.51 7.25
C LEU A 150 -1.09 3.49 5.72
N LYS A 151 -2.17 3.03 5.11
CA LYS A 151 -2.37 3.08 3.65
C LYS A 151 -2.25 4.50 3.10
N SER A 152 -2.86 5.49 3.76
CA SER A 152 -2.86 6.89 3.32
C SER A 152 -1.47 7.53 3.32
N ILE A 153 -0.54 7.04 4.17
CA ILE A 153 0.83 7.58 4.29
C ILE A 153 1.87 6.75 3.54
N ALA A 154 1.50 5.57 3.02
CA ALA A 154 2.42 4.68 2.33
C ALA A 154 3.11 5.40 1.17
N PHE A 155 4.43 5.34 1.11
CA PHE A 155 5.29 6.03 0.13
C PHE A 155 5.17 7.56 0.05
N THR A 156 4.37 8.18 0.91
CA THR A 156 4.18 9.65 0.93
C THR A 156 4.82 10.31 2.13
N GLN A 157 4.98 9.58 3.24
CA GLN A 157 5.60 10.09 4.46
C GLN A 157 6.76 9.21 4.90
N ASN A 158 7.75 9.83 5.55
CA ASN A 158 8.94 9.16 6.08
C ASN A 158 8.83 8.81 7.57
N TYR A 159 7.65 8.91 8.15
CA TYR A 159 7.36 8.50 9.52
C TYR A 159 5.87 8.20 9.72
N VAL A 160 5.58 7.35 10.68
CA VAL A 160 4.23 7.14 11.21
C VAL A 160 4.05 8.04 12.42
N SER A 161 3.03 8.89 12.39
CA SER A 161 2.76 9.81 13.50
C SER A 161 2.00 9.11 14.62
N TYR A 162 2.61 9.06 15.82
CA TYR A 162 1.96 8.59 17.04
C TYR A 162 0.64 9.33 17.33
N ALA A 163 0.66 10.65 17.20
CA ALA A 163 -0.53 11.47 17.46
C ALA A 163 -1.68 11.20 16.47
N ARG A 164 -1.34 10.91 15.19
CA ARG A 164 -2.34 10.55 14.18
C ARG A 164 -2.95 9.19 14.42
N ILE A 165 -2.15 8.20 14.82
CA ILE A 165 -2.67 6.88 15.24
C ILE A 165 -3.64 7.06 16.42
N ASN A 166 -3.26 7.82 17.45
CA ASN A 166 -4.12 8.05 18.61
C ASN A 166 -5.44 8.73 18.22
N ALA A 167 -5.39 9.73 17.34
CA ALA A 167 -6.58 10.40 16.83
C ALA A 167 -7.48 9.45 16.02
N ALA A 168 -6.91 8.66 15.13
CA ALA A 168 -7.66 7.68 14.34
C ALA A 168 -8.36 6.63 15.23
N ILE A 169 -7.69 6.16 16.29
CA ILE A 169 -8.29 5.20 17.23
C ILE A 169 -9.46 5.83 18.00
N LEU A 170 -9.35 7.12 18.39
CA LEU A 170 -10.45 7.83 19.05
C LEU A 170 -11.68 8.04 18.14
N GLU A 171 -11.50 8.08 16.85
CA GLU A 171 -12.57 8.19 15.84
C GLU A 171 -13.18 6.83 15.45
N ALA A 172 -12.63 5.71 15.95
CA ALA A 172 -13.12 4.38 15.63
C ALA A 172 -14.49 4.12 16.28
N ASP A 173 -15.36 3.44 15.56
CA ASP A 173 -16.70 3.10 16.03
C ASP A 173 -16.66 2.31 17.35
N GLY A 174 -17.47 2.75 18.31
CA GLY A 174 -17.59 2.12 19.62
C GLY A 174 -16.49 2.47 20.62
N VAL A 175 -15.51 3.30 20.25
CA VAL A 175 -14.48 3.83 21.15
C VAL A 175 -15.01 5.09 21.84
N GLN A 176 -14.96 5.13 23.18
CA GLN A 176 -15.25 6.31 23.99
C GLN A 176 -13.97 7.06 24.35
N ASP A 177 -12.95 6.34 24.79
CA ASP A 177 -11.66 6.92 25.16
C ASP A 177 -10.52 5.93 24.99
N VAL A 178 -9.30 6.43 24.82
CA VAL A 178 -8.07 5.64 24.67
C VAL A 178 -7.00 6.15 25.63
N SER A 179 -6.32 5.25 26.30
CA SER A 179 -5.22 5.56 27.21
C SER A 179 -4.08 4.57 27.10
N GLY A 180 -2.89 5.00 27.48
CA GLY A 180 -1.70 4.15 27.52
C GLY A 180 -1.29 3.59 26.15
N LEU A 181 -1.66 4.28 25.04
CA LEU A 181 -1.24 3.87 23.71
C LEU A 181 0.29 3.85 23.62
N THR A 182 0.81 2.75 23.11
CA THR A 182 2.21 2.64 22.69
C THR A 182 2.29 2.05 21.28
N VAL A 183 3.24 2.53 20.50
CA VAL A 183 3.58 2.02 19.17
C VAL A 183 5.01 1.46 19.26
N ASN A 184 5.18 0.16 19.01
CA ASN A 184 6.44 -0.54 19.22
C ASN A 184 7.03 -0.32 20.63
N GLY A 185 6.15 -0.27 21.64
CA GLY A 185 6.53 -0.07 23.05
C GLY A 185 6.92 1.38 23.40
N ALA A 186 6.80 2.35 22.51
CA ALA A 186 7.14 3.74 22.73
C ALA A 186 5.94 4.68 22.46
N THR A 187 6.02 5.90 22.99
CA THR A 187 5.03 6.99 22.76
C THR A 187 5.60 8.05 21.80
N ALA A 188 6.25 7.59 20.73
CA ALA A 188 6.95 8.44 19.78
C ALA A 188 6.61 8.02 18.34
N ASN A 189 6.89 8.92 17.40
CA ASN A 189 6.76 8.62 15.98
C ASN A 189 7.73 7.50 15.56
N VAL A 190 7.29 6.64 14.64
CA VAL A 190 8.12 5.58 14.06
C VAL A 190 8.66 6.06 12.71
N ALA A 191 9.98 6.09 12.56
CA ALA A 191 10.61 6.47 11.31
C ALA A 191 10.44 5.37 10.25
N ILE A 192 10.10 5.78 9.02
CA ILE A 192 10.03 4.93 7.83
C ILE A 192 11.12 5.40 6.88
N ARG A 193 11.99 4.48 6.48
CA ARG A 193 13.08 4.76 5.56
C ARG A 193 12.61 4.60 4.10
N GLU A 194 13.48 4.98 3.21
CA GLU A 194 13.30 4.64 1.79
C GLU A 194 13.10 3.14 1.60
N ARG A 195 12.30 2.75 0.62
CA ARG A 195 11.93 1.37 0.29
C ARG A 195 11.12 0.65 1.37
N GLN A 196 10.70 1.32 2.45
CA GLN A 196 9.91 0.73 3.53
C GLN A 196 8.45 1.15 3.46
N ALA A 197 7.57 0.25 3.90
CA ALA A 197 6.15 0.54 4.13
C ALA A 197 5.75 0.09 5.54
N ALA A 198 5.01 0.94 6.24
CA ALA A 198 4.48 0.60 7.56
C ALA A 198 3.28 -0.33 7.40
N VAL A 199 3.27 -1.43 8.14
CA VAL A 199 2.16 -2.39 8.18
C VAL A 199 1.68 -2.58 9.60
N LEU A 200 0.37 -2.82 9.76
CA LEU A 200 -0.19 -3.12 11.06
C LEU A 200 0.16 -4.56 11.44
N GLY A 201 0.90 -4.72 12.52
CA GLY A 201 1.21 -6.00 13.14
C GLY A 201 0.22 -6.35 14.26
N GLU A 202 0.73 -6.76 15.42
CA GLU A 202 -0.08 -7.13 16.55
C GLU A 202 -0.76 -5.92 17.21
N VAL A 203 -2.07 -6.05 17.53
CA VAL A 203 -2.84 -5.05 18.25
C VAL A 203 -3.35 -5.67 19.55
N SER A 204 -2.80 -5.22 20.67
CA SER A 204 -3.17 -5.63 22.02
C SER A 204 -4.05 -4.56 22.67
N ILE A 205 -5.35 -4.86 22.82
CA ILE A 205 -6.32 -3.98 23.48
C ILE A 205 -6.68 -4.54 24.85
N ARG A 206 -6.55 -3.70 25.87
CA ARG A 206 -7.19 -3.95 27.18
C ARG A 206 -8.45 -3.11 27.26
N TYR A 207 -9.54 -3.72 27.67
CA TYR A 207 -10.79 -3.00 27.87
C TYR A 207 -10.88 -2.52 29.32
N GLY A 208 -10.98 -1.21 29.50
CA GLY A 208 -11.21 -0.59 30.79
C GLY A 208 -12.67 -0.84 31.21
N ALA A 209 -12.92 -1.01 32.53
CA ALA A 209 -14.28 -0.96 33.05
C ALA A 209 -14.85 0.43 32.76
N GLY A 210 -15.99 0.51 32.08
CA GLY A 210 -16.69 1.76 31.88
C GLY A 210 -16.97 2.43 33.24
N ALA A 211 -16.76 3.76 33.28
CA ALA A 211 -17.07 4.55 34.47
C ALA A 211 -18.58 4.67 34.68
#